data_49f9808c7ac0fd4f2bb905943262b113
#
_entry.id   49f9808c7ac0fd4f2bb905943262b113
#
_cell.length_a   1.000
_cell.length_b   1.000
_cell.length_c   1.000
_cell.angle_alpha   90.00
_cell.angle_beta   90.00
_cell.angle_gamma   90.00
#
_symmetry.space_group_name_H-M   'P 1'
#
loop_
_entity.id
_entity.type
_entity.pdbx_description
1 polymer ?
#
loop_
_entity_poly.entity_id
_entity_poly.type
_entity_poly.pdbx_seq_one_letter_code
_entity_poly.pdbx_strand_id
1 'polypeptide(L)'
;MTVDDENWYSDENATFGDRVAAAREAQGLSPKSLANKMGVGLKTVEKWENDLSEPRANKLQMMSGVLNVSLPWLLTGEGVGVDVPVEAANDMTELMTEMRVLRTQLGQAADRIGILEKRLKLAMTDNAA
;
A
#
# COMPACT_ATOMS: atom_id res chain seq x y z
N MET A 1 -27.08 -7.75 -8.09
CA MET A 1 -25.80 -8.05 -8.62
C MET A 1 -24.67 -7.66 -7.71
N THR A 2 -23.86 -8.62 -7.43
CA THR A 2 -22.88 -8.47 -6.36
C THR A 2 -21.58 -7.81 -6.78
N VAL A 3 -21.32 -7.73 -8.09
CA VAL A 3 -20.09 -7.13 -8.60
C VAL A 3 -20.01 -5.65 -8.25
N ASP A 4 -21.14 -4.97 -8.28
CA ASP A 4 -21.18 -3.54 -7.99
C ASP A 4 -20.98 -3.25 -6.51
N ASP A 5 -21.28 -4.20 -5.63
CA ASP A 5 -21.13 -4.03 -4.19
C ASP A 5 -19.66 -3.98 -3.77
N GLU A 6 -18.78 -4.67 -4.51
CA GLU A 6 -17.36 -4.67 -4.21
C GLU A 6 -16.64 -3.41 -4.68
N ASN A 7 -17.20 -2.71 -5.68
CA ASN A 7 -16.58 -1.54 -6.30
C ASN A 7 -17.46 -0.30 -6.17
N TRP A 8 -18.21 -0.22 -5.09
CA TRP A 8 -19.10 0.92 -4.86
C TRP A 8 -18.37 2.25 -4.87
N TYR A 9 -17.09 2.27 -4.46
CA TYR A 9 -16.27 3.48 -4.38
C TYR A 9 -15.68 3.89 -5.73
N SER A 10 -15.70 3.02 -6.73
CA SER A 10 -15.18 3.32 -8.06
C SER A 10 -16.29 3.57 -9.09
N ASP A 11 -17.55 3.38 -8.68
CA ASP A 11 -18.70 3.63 -9.53
C ASP A 11 -18.84 5.13 -9.79
N GLU A 12 -19.44 5.48 -10.93
CA GLU A 12 -19.76 6.87 -11.24
C GLU A 12 -20.66 7.50 -10.19
N ASN A 13 -21.43 6.67 -9.47
CA ASN A 13 -22.33 7.13 -8.43
C ASN A 13 -21.64 7.29 -7.07
N ALA A 14 -20.39 6.87 -6.95
CA ALA A 14 -19.66 7.02 -5.70
C ALA A 14 -19.36 8.50 -5.44
N THR A 15 -19.54 8.91 -4.19
CA THR A 15 -19.25 10.28 -3.78
C THR A 15 -17.81 10.40 -3.31
N PHE A 16 -17.36 11.63 -3.12
CA PHE A 16 -16.06 11.89 -2.51
C PHE A 16 -15.96 11.21 -1.16
N GLY A 17 -16.99 11.32 -0.32
CA GLY A 17 -17.01 10.70 1.00
C GLY A 17 -16.89 9.19 0.92
N ASP A 18 -17.55 8.56 -0.05
CA ASP A 18 -17.45 7.12 -0.28
C ASP A 18 -16.01 6.72 -0.59
N ARG A 19 -15.34 7.48 -1.44
CA ARG A 19 -13.96 7.19 -1.82
C ARG A 19 -13.00 7.36 -0.63
N VAL A 20 -13.21 8.39 0.17
CA VAL A 20 -12.40 8.60 1.38
C VAL A 20 -12.55 7.40 2.34
N ALA A 21 -13.79 6.98 2.57
CA ALA A 21 -14.05 5.83 3.45
C ALA A 21 -13.40 4.55 2.92
N ALA A 22 -13.53 4.31 1.62
CA ALA A 22 -12.94 3.12 1.00
C ALA A 22 -11.41 3.12 1.10
N ALA A 23 -10.78 4.25 0.83
CA ALA A 23 -9.33 4.38 0.91
C ALA A 23 -8.84 4.23 2.36
N ARG A 24 -9.58 4.79 3.32
CA ARG A 24 -9.27 4.66 4.73
C ARG A 24 -9.31 3.19 5.15
N GLU A 25 -10.37 2.49 4.78
CA GLU A 25 -10.52 1.06 5.09
C GLU A 25 -9.43 0.22 4.45
N ALA A 26 -9.06 0.56 3.20
CA ALA A 26 -7.99 -0.14 2.51
C ALA A 26 -6.64 0.00 3.22
N GLN A 27 -6.42 1.11 3.91
CA GLN A 27 -5.21 1.34 4.71
C GLN A 27 -5.32 0.76 6.13
N GLY A 28 -6.46 0.18 6.46
CA GLY A 28 -6.69 -0.37 7.80
C GLY A 28 -6.84 0.69 8.88
N LEU A 29 -7.23 1.89 8.50
CA LEU A 29 -7.36 3.00 9.45
C LEU A 29 -8.79 3.14 9.94
N SER A 30 -8.95 3.42 11.24
CA SER A 30 -10.24 3.83 11.79
C SER A 30 -10.46 5.31 11.46
N PRO A 31 -11.71 5.81 11.55
CA PRO A 31 -11.94 7.24 11.36
C PRO A 31 -11.12 8.10 12.34
N LYS A 32 -10.97 7.64 13.57
CA LYS A 32 -10.17 8.35 14.56
C LYS A 32 -8.69 8.37 14.19
N SER A 33 -8.16 7.27 13.69
CA SER A 33 -6.76 7.21 13.24
C SER A 33 -6.52 8.16 12.08
N LEU A 34 -7.43 8.20 11.13
CA LEU A 34 -7.33 9.15 10.01
C LEU A 34 -7.36 10.59 10.53
N ALA A 35 -8.29 10.89 11.45
CA ALA A 35 -8.39 12.21 12.04
C ALA A 35 -7.07 12.62 12.70
N ASN A 36 -6.47 11.73 13.47
CA ASN A 36 -5.19 11.98 14.12
C ASN A 36 -4.08 12.25 13.10
N LYS A 37 -4.01 11.45 12.05
CA LYS A 37 -3.00 11.64 11.00
C LYS A 37 -3.19 12.93 10.22
N MET A 38 -4.44 13.35 10.08
CA MET A 38 -4.78 14.59 9.37
C MET A 38 -4.70 15.83 10.26
N GLY A 39 -4.57 15.64 11.57
CA GLY A 39 -4.57 16.75 12.51
C GLY A 39 -5.92 17.44 12.64
N VAL A 40 -7.01 16.69 12.49
CA VAL A 40 -8.37 17.20 12.59
C VAL A 40 -9.17 16.38 13.61
N GLY A 41 -10.35 16.86 13.95
CA GLY A 41 -11.22 16.12 14.86
C GLY A 41 -11.95 14.98 14.17
N LEU A 42 -12.38 14.01 14.97
CA LEU A 42 -13.13 12.86 14.46
C LEU A 42 -14.39 13.29 13.72
N LYS A 43 -15.10 14.28 14.24
CA LYS A 43 -16.33 14.78 13.62
C LYS A 43 -16.08 15.36 12.23
N THR A 44 -14.89 15.93 12.02
CA THR A 44 -14.52 16.49 10.72
C THR A 44 -14.39 15.38 9.69
N VAL A 45 -13.71 14.27 10.07
CA VAL A 45 -13.58 13.11 9.18
C VAL A 45 -14.96 12.52 8.88
N GLU A 46 -15.80 12.38 9.90
CA GLU A 46 -17.15 11.85 9.72
C GLU A 46 -17.96 12.70 8.75
N LYS A 47 -17.84 14.02 8.85
CA LYS A 47 -18.53 14.92 7.94
C LYS A 47 -18.04 14.78 6.50
N TRP A 48 -16.72 14.60 6.33
CA TRP A 48 -16.16 14.38 4.99
C TRP A 48 -16.68 13.07 4.39
N GLU A 49 -16.69 11.99 5.17
CA GLU A 49 -17.14 10.70 4.69
C GLU A 49 -18.63 10.63 4.42
N ASN A 50 -19.41 11.48 5.09
CA ASN A 50 -20.87 11.56 4.88
C ASN A 50 -21.28 12.68 3.92
N ASP A 51 -20.31 13.30 3.25
CA ASP A 51 -20.54 14.35 2.28
C ASP A 51 -21.27 15.58 2.86
N LEU A 52 -21.07 15.83 4.15
CA LEU A 52 -21.65 16.98 4.83
C LEU A 52 -20.74 18.22 4.74
N SER A 53 -19.46 18.01 4.48
CA SER A 53 -18.50 19.08 4.26
C SER A 53 -17.37 18.56 3.39
N GLU A 54 -16.57 19.47 2.84
CA GLU A 54 -15.46 19.15 1.98
C GLU A 54 -14.15 19.66 2.60
N PRO A 55 -13.05 18.89 2.50
CA PRO A 55 -11.76 19.38 2.97
C PRO A 55 -11.23 20.47 2.04
N ARG A 56 -10.44 21.38 2.59
CA ARG A 56 -9.75 22.40 1.81
C ARG A 56 -8.59 21.78 1.04
N ALA A 57 -8.08 22.51 0.06
CA ALA A 57 -7.05 22.01 -0.86
C ALA A 57 -5.83 21.44 -0.14
N ASN A 58 -5.34 22.12 0.90
CA ASN A 58 -4.19 21.62 1.65
C ASN A 58 -4.48 20.30 2.36
N LYS A 59 -5.69 20.14 2.88
CA LYS A 59 -6.11 18.88 3.51
C LYS A 59 -6.34 17.79 2.49
N LEU A 60 -6.82 18.12 1.29
CA LEU A 60 -6.95 17.16 0.20
C LEU A 60 -5.59 16.57 -0.18
N GLN A 61 -4.57 17.41 -0.31
CA GLN A 61 -3.23 16.93 -0.63
C GLN A 61 -2.68 16.02 0.47
N MET A 62 -2.85 16.43 1.73
CA MET A 62 -2.42 15.63 2.87
C MET A 62 -3.16 14.29 2.88
N MET A 63 -4.47 14.32 2.62
CA MET A 63 -5.31 13.12 2.60
C MET A 63 -4.83 12.14 1.53
N SER A 64 -4.51 12.62 0.33
CA SER A 64 -4.04 11.74 -0.73
C SER A 64 -2.75 11.02 -0.32
N GLY A 65 -1.86 11.72 0.37
CA GLY A 65 -0.63 11.13 0.89
C GLY A 65 -0.88 10.11 1.99
N VAL A 66 -1.73 10.44 2.95
CA VAL A 66 -2.06 9.55 4.07
C VAL A 66 -2.77 8.29 3.58
N LEU A 67 -3.69 8.45 2.65
CA LEU A 67 -4.49 7.34 2.12
C LEU A 67 -3.81 6.58 0.97
N ASN A 68 -2.68 7.10 0.49
CA ASN A 68 -1.92 6.49 -0.59
C ASN A 68 -2.75 6.32 -1.87
N VAL A 69 -3.48 7.35 -2.22
CA VAL A 69 -4.27 7.41 -3.46
C VAL A 69 -3.98 8.74 -4.13
N SER A 70 -4.27 8.82 -5.43
CA SER A 70 -4.05 10.07 -6.15
C SER A 70 -5.16 11.08 -5.84
N LEU A 71 -4.82 12.35 -5.93
CA LEU A 71 -5.80 13.41 -5.75
C LEU A 71 -6.92 13.33 -6.80
N PRO A 72 -6.62 13.13 -8.10
CA PRO A 72 -7.68 12.93 -9.08
C PRO A 72 -8.63 11.80 -8.74
N TRP A 73 -8.10 10.70 -8.20
CA TRP A 73 -8.96 9.58 -7.80
C TRP A 73 -9.91 9.98 -6.69
N LEU A 74 -9.43 10.69 -5.67
CA LEU A 74 -10.30 11.16 -4.60
C LEU A 74 -11.44 12.05 -5.11
N LEU A 75 -11.14 12.88 -6.10
CA LEU A 75 -12.11 13.85 -6.61
C LEU A 75 -13.05 13.28 -7.66
N THR A 76 -12.57 12.36 -8.50
CA THR A 76 -13.33 11.89 -9.65
C THR A 76 -13.48 10.38 -9.74
N GLY A 77 -12.70 9.63 -8.98
CA GLY A 77 -12.67 8.18 -9.09
C GLY A 77 -11.73 7.67 -10.18
N GLU A 78 -11.05 8.55 -10.88
CA GLU A 78 -10.11 8.18 -11.93
C GLU A 78 -8.67 8.37 -11.44
N GLY A 79 -7.80 7.43 -11.79
CA GLY A 79 -6.41 7.49 -11.39
C GLY A 79 -6.05 6.40 -10.40
N VAL A 80 -4.91 6.56 -9.73
CA VAL A 80 -4.42 5.57 -8.77
C VAL A 80 -5.21 5.66 -7.47
N GLY A 81 -5.93 4.61 -7.17
CA GLY A 81 -6.77 4.55 -5.98
C GLY A 81 -6.84 3.15 -5.42
N VAL A 82 -7.97 2.85 -4.75
CA VAL A 82 -8.22 1.53 -4.15
C VAL A 82 -8.59 0.51 -5.21
N ASP A 83 -9.28 0.95 -6.26
CA ASP A 83 -9.78 0.07 -7.32
C ASP A 83 -8.64 -0.32 -8.26
N VAL A 84 -7.94 -1.38 -7.89
CA VAL A 84 -6.83 -1.92 -8.68
C VAL A 84 -7.37 -3.07 -9.54
N PRO A 85 -7.11 -3.08 -10.86
CA PRO A 85 -7.52 -4.21 -11.69
C PRO A 85 -6.99 -5.53 -11.12
N VAL A 86 -7.78 -6.58 -11.26
CA VAL A 86 -7.43 -7.91 -10.73
C VAL A 86 -6.09 -8.37 -11.28
N GLU A 87 -5.83 -8.14 -12.56
CA GLU A 87 -4.56 -8.51 -13.19
C GLU A 87 -3.39 -7.78 -12.55
N ALA A 88 -3.52 -6.48 -12.32
CA ALA A 88 -2.47 -5.70 -11.68
C ALA A 88 -2.23 -6.15 -10.24
N ALA A 89 -3.29 -6.49 -9.51
CA ALA A 89 -3.17 -6.99 -8.15
C ALA A 89 -2.44 -8.33 -8.11
N ASN A 90 -2.76 -9.22 -9.08
CA ASN A 90 -2.10 -10.52 -9.19
C ASN A 90 -0.62 -10.34 -9.54
N ASP A 91 -0.31 -9.41 -10.45
CA ASP A 91 1.07 -9.12 -10.83
C ASP A 91 1.86 -8.62 -9.63
N MET A 92 1.28 -7.78 -8.81
CA MET A 92 1.95 -7.30 -7.61
C MET A 92 2.22 -8.42 -6.63
N THR A 93 1.25 -9.33 -6.45
CA THR A 93 1.41 -10.49 -5.58
C THR A 93 2.52 -11.41 -6.09
N GLU A 94 2.55 -11.65 -7.39
CA GLU A 94 3.60 -12.46 -8.01
C GLU A 94 4.97 -11.81 -7.83
N LEU A 95 5.06 -10.49 -8.03
CA LEU A 95 6.32 -9.76 -7.84
C LEU A 95 6.81 -9.86 -6.41
N MET A 96 5.92 -9.71 -5.44
CA MET A 96 6.28 -9.83 -4.03
C MET A 96 6.79 -11.24 -3.71
N THR A 97 6.14 -12.26 -4.29
CA THR A 97 6.57 -13.65 -4.11
C THR A 97 7.94 -13.87 -4.71
N GLU A 98 8.18 -13.38 -5.92
CA GLU A 98 9.49 -13.49 -6.55
C GLU A 98 10.57 -12.78 -5.75
N MET A 99 10.27 -11.62 -5.20
CA MET A 99 11.21 -10.88 -4.37
C MET A 99 11.59 -11.69 -3.13
N ARG A 100 10.64 -12.36 -2.50
CA ARG A 100 10.90 -13.22 -1.35
C ARG A 100 11.78 -14.40 -1.72
N VAL A 101 11.48 -15.03 -2.86
CA VAL A 101 12.28 -16.16 -3.36
C VAL A 101 13.72 -15.72 -3.61
N LEU A 102 13.90 -14.61 -4.31
CA LEU A 102 15.22 -14.07 -4.60
C LEU A 102 15.98 -13.72 -3.33
N ARG A 103 15.31 -13.12 -2.37
CA ARG A 103 15.95 -12.80 -1.07
C ARG A 103 16.44 -14.06 -0.37
N THR A 104 15.65 -15.12 -0.39
CA THR A 104 16.03 -16.41 0.18
C THR A 104 17.23 -16.98 -0.55
N GLN A 105 17.22 -16.95 -1.89
CA GLN A 105 18.32 -17.44 -2.70
C GLN A 105 19.61 -16.66 -2.45
N LEU A 106 19.51 -15.34 -2.30
CA LEU A 106 20.67 -14.51 -1.99
C LEU A 106 21.26 -14.88 -0.62
N GLY A 107 20.39 -15.09 0.38
CA GLY A 107 20.85 -15.52 1.70
C GLY A 107 21.57 -16.86 1.65
N GLN A 108 21.02 -17.81 0.92
CA GLN A 108 21.65 -19.13 0.74
C GLN A 108 22.98 -19.02 0.02
N ALA A 109 23.04 -18.18 -1.01
CA ALA A 109 24.28 -17.96 -1.75
C ALA A 109 25.35 -17.34 -0.86
N ALA A 110 24.97 -16.37 -0.04
CA ALA A 110 25.90 -15.75 0.91
C ALA A 110 26.44 -16.76 1.90
N ASP A 111 25.58 -17.65 2.42
CA ASP A 111 25.99 -18.70 3.34
C ASP A 111 26.98 -19.67 2.68
N ARG A 112 26.72 -20.05 1.44
CA ARG A 112 27.61 -20.92 0.68
C ARG A 112 28.97 -20.28 0.44
N ILE A 113 28.98 -19.00 0.14
CA ILE A 113 30.24 -18.25 -0.01
C ILE A 113 31.03 -18.28 1.27
N GLY A 114 30.38 -18.08 2.42
CA GLY A 114 31.04 -18.17 3.72
C GLY A 114 31.68 -19.52 3.97
N ILE A 115 30.98 -20.60 3.63
CA ILE A 115 31.50 -21.95 3.75
C ILE A 115 32.71 -22.16 2.85
N LEU A 116 32.62 -21.71 1.62
CA LEU A 116 33.72 -21.84 0.67
C LEU A 116 34.94 -21.03 1.10
N GLU A 117 34.74 -19.85 1.65
CA GLU A 117 35.83 -19.05 2.19
C GLU A 117 36.57 -19.76 3.31
N LYS A 118 35.83 -20.40 4.22
CA LYS A 118 36.44 -21.20 5.29
C LYS A 118 37.26 -22.37 4.75
N ARG A 119 36.71 -23.05 3.76
CA ARG A 119 37.41 -24.19 3.13
C ARG A 119 38.67 -23.72 2.41
N LEU A 120 38.60 -22.57 1.76
CA LEU A 120 39.76 -22.00 1.08
C LEU A 120 40.85 -21.65 2.10
N LYS A 121 40.47 -20.99 3.20
CA LYS A 121 41.44 -20.62 4.24
C LYS A 121 42.13 -21.87 4.84
N LEU A 122 41.35 -22.91 5.08
CA LEU A 122 41.90 -24.16 5.60
C LEU A 122 42.87 -24.81 4.59
N ALA A 123 42.50 -24.82 3.31
CA ALA A 123 43.35 -25.36 2.26
C ALA A 123 44.65 -24.55 2.13
N MET A 124 44.57 -23.26 2.22
CA MET A 124 45.75 -22.39 2.16
C MET A 124 46.66 -22.59 3.36
N THR A 125 46.08 -22.77 4.54
CA THR A 125 46.84 -23.00 5.76
C THR A 125 47.57 -24.35 5.68
N ASP A 126 46.89 -25.41 5.23
CA ASP A 126 47.49 -26.74 5.08
C ASP A 126 48.60 -26.73 4.06
N ASN A 127 48.45 -26.00 2.94
CA ASN A 127 49.48 -25.89 1.93
C ASN A 127 50.68 -25.07 2.39
N ALA A 128 50.47 -24.16 3.33
CA ALA A 128 51.54 -23.32 3.86
C ALA A 128 52.39 -24.04 4.90
N ALA A 129 51.85 -25.12 5.46
CA ALA A 129 52.61 -25.93 6.40
C ALA A 129 53.66 -26.81 5.67
#